data_934d4b0465f6824af334d8ffb34ed75e
#
_entry.id   934d4b0465f6824af334d8ffb34ed75e
#
_cell.length_a   1.000
_cell.length_b   1.000
_cell.length_c   1.000
_cell.angle_alpha   90.00
_cell.angle_beta   90.00
_cell.angle_gamma   90.00
#
_symmetry.space_group_name_H-M   'P 1'
#
loop_
_entity.id
_entity.type
_entity.pdbx_description
1 polymer ?
#
loop_
_entity_poly.entity_id
_entity_poly.type
_entity_poly.pdbx_seq_one_letter_code
_entity_poly.pdbx_strand_id
1 'polypeptide(L)'
;MYSDMQKYYDTDMQHNYFGQKSFDYLTSLMGNDMIMTGRFGMSLYHYLLDYWQQNYTPTNNRWKEYYRVIANANNILKLIDPSSEDPANLKYRAIALGFRGYAYLQLTYLYQHSYYTGADGTKWGRGEKYDFSQFPCVPLITEETEGDQPRATVAQIYEQIMSDLTTAFGFFKQLDMIHTSSPTDMDGCVVAMHLARANMVIHEWDKAIEYAQVVIDNIPMLTNENQILQGFS
;
A
#
# COMPACT_ATOMS: atom_id res chain seq x y z
N MET A 1 12.42 3.19 -6.16
CA MET A 1 11.04 3.05 -5.69
C MET A 1 10.04 3.70 -6.64
N TYR A 2 9.98 5.03 -6.82
CA TYR A 2 9.05 5.66 -7.79
C TYR A 2 9.16 5.08 -9.21
N SER A 3 10.38 4.94 -9.71
CA SER A 3 10.61 4.40 -11.06
C SER A 3 10.17 2.93 -11.19
N ASP A 4 10.22 2.16 -10.11
CA ASP A 4 9.77 0.77 -10.13
C ASP A 4 8.26 0.65 -10.23
N MET A 5 7.52 1.54 -9.56
CA MET A 5 6.05 1.59 -9.63
C MET A 5 5.51 2.05 -10.99
N GLN A 6 6.38 2.52 -11.89
CA GLN A 6 6.04 2.98 -13.24
C GLN A 6 6.57 2.05 -14.34
N LYS A 7 7.32 1.00 -13.99
CA LYS A 7 7.94 0.11 -14.98
C LYS A 7 6.93 -0.81 -15.66
N TYR A 8 7.25 -1.11 -16.91
CA TYR A 8 6.68 -2.24 -17.61
C TYR A 8 7.30 -3.55 -17.10
N TYR A 9 6.49 -4.56 -16.93
CA TYR A 9 6.93 -5.90 -16.49
C TYR A 9 7.10 -6.90 -17.61
N ASP A 10 6.64 -6.59 -18.83
CA ASP A 10 6.73 -7.49 -19.97
C ASP A 10 7.09 -6.75 -21.25
N THR A 11 7.74 -7.46 -22.17
CA THR A 11 8.10 -6.99 -23.50
C THR A 11 6.89 -6.80 -24.42
N ASP A 12 5.75 -7.43 -24.11
CA ASP A 12 4.54 -7.39 -24.93
C ASP A 12 3.69 -6.11 -24.76
N MET A 13 4.16 -5.13 -24.00
CA MET A 13 3.55 -3.79 -23.85
C MET A 13 2.03 -3.80 -23.62
N GLN A 14 1.50 -4.81 -22.96
CA GLN A 14 0.07 -4.87 -22.66
C GLN A 14 -0.30 -3.94 -21.51
N HIS A 15 -1.48 -3.35 -21.55
CA HIS A 15 -1.99 -2.43 -20.52
C HIS A 15 -2.01 -3.00 -19.09
N ASN A 16 -1.89 -4.32 -18.96
CA ASN A 16 -1.90 -5.04 -17.69
C ASN A 16 -0.56 -5.02 -16.93
N TYR A 17 0.48 -4.42 -17.52
CA TYR A 17 1.86 -4.49 -17.01
C TYR A 17 2.51 -3.13 -16.76
N PHE A 18 1.69 -2.11 -16.55
CA PHE A 18 2.12 -0.73 -16.29
C PHE A 18 2.33 -0.38 -14.81
N GLY A 19 2.98 -1.23 -14.04
CA GLY A 19 3.25 -0.95 -12.64
C GLY A 19 1.97 -0.73 -11.82
N GLN A 20 2.02 0.14 -10.83
CA GLN A 20 0.93 0.37 -9.89
C GLN A 20 -0.41 0.76 -10.55
N LYS A 21 -0.39 1.60 -11.58
CA LYS A 21 -1.63 2.03 -12.28
C LYS A 21 -2.40 0.87 -12.90
N SER A 22 -1.67 -0.11 -13.47
CA SER A 22 -2.30 -1.33 -13.97
C SER A 22 -2.92 -2.14 -12.84
N PHE A 23 -2.22 -2.24 -11.72
CA PHE A 23 -2.72 -2.99 -10.57
C PHE A 23 -4.00 -2.38 -10.01
N ASP A 24 -4.05 -1.05 -9.92
CA ASP A 24 -5.24 -0.32 -9.46
C ASP A 24 -6.41 -0.51 -10.43
N TYR A 25 -6.15 -0.39 -11.74
CA TYR A 25 -7.15 -0.63 -12.78
C TYR A 25 -7.71 -2.06 -12.72
N LEU A 26 -6.84 -3.07 -12.63
CA LEU A 26 -7.26 -4.47 -12.55
C LEU A 26 -8.03 -4.77 -11.26
N THR A 27 -7.66 -4.14 -10.14
CA THR A 27 -8.38 -4.27 -8.88
C THR A 27 -9.78 -3.65 -8.96
N SER A 28 -9.90 -2.49 -9.62
CA SER A 28 -11.20 -1.84 -9.85
C SER A 28 -12.13 -2.67 -10.74
N LEU A 29 -11.57 -3.40 -11.72
CA LEU A 29 -12.34 -4.35 -12.55
C LEU A 29 -12.89 -5.55 -11.75
N MET A 30 -12.22 -5.92 -10.66
CA MET A 30 -12.66 -7.03 -9.79
C MET A 30 -13.72 -6.61 -8.77
N GLY A 31 -13.85 -5.33 -8.52
CA GLY A 31 -14.85 -4.75 -7.64
C GLY A 31 -16.13 -4.39 -8.38
N ASN A 32 -16.93 -3.55 -7.72
CA ASN A 32 -18.16 -2.99 -8.28
C ASN A 32 -17.97 -1.60 -8.90
N ASP A 33 -16.74 -1.09 -8.92
CA ASP A 33 -16.45 0.27 -9.35
C ASP A 33 -16.41 0.44 -10.87
N MET A 34 -16.14 -0.65 -11.59
CA MET A 34 -16.07 -0.67 -13.05
C MET A 34 -16.89 -1.79 -13.65
N ILE A 35 -17.66 -1.45 -14.71
CA ILE A 35 -18.46 -2.41 -15.47
C ILE A 35 -17.84 -2.58 -16.86
N MET A 36 -17.57 -3.81 -17.26
CA MET A 36 -17.17 -4.13 -18.63
C MET A 36 -18.41 -4.32 -19.50
N THR A 37 -18.54 -3.46 -20.53
CA THR A 37 -19.64 -3.54 -21.51
C THR A 37 -19.31 -4.37 -22.76
N GLY A 38 -18.08 -4.91 -22.85
CA GLY A 38 -17.62 -5.71 -23.98
C GLY A 38 -16.48 -6.66 -23.61
N ARG A 39 -16.15 -7.57 -24.54
CA ARG A 39 -15.05 -8.51 -24.35
C ARG A 39 -13.73 -7.88 -24.82
N PHE A 40 -12.97 -7.31 -23.91
CA PHE A 40 -11.70 -6.65 -24.21
C PHE A 40 -10.52 -7.43 -23.61
N GLY A 41 -9.96 -8.36 -24.38
CA GLY A 41 -8.69 -9.02 -24.08
C GLY A 41 -8.53 -9.50 -22.64
N MET A 42 -7.36 -9.29 -22.08
CA MET A 42 -7.00 -9.73 -20.72
C MET A 42 -7.85 -9.10 -19.60
N SER A 43 -8.43 -7.93 -19.82
CA SER A 43 -9.28 -7.26 -18.81
C SER A 43 -10.54 -8.07 -18.47
N LEU A 44 -11.06 -8.84 -19.44
CA LEU A 44 -12.21 -9.72 -19.21
C LEU A 44 -11.92 -10.79 -18.16
N TYR A 45 -10.74 -11.39 -18.20
CA TYR A 45 -10.36 -12.44 -17.24
C TYR A 45 -10.22 -11.92 -15.81
N HIS A 46 -9.78 -10.67 -15.64
CA HIS A 46 -9.77 -10.02 -14.33
C HIS A 46 -11.18 -9.71 -13.85
N TYR A 47 -12.03 -9.18 -14.71
CA TYR A 47 -13.43 -8.93 -14.42
C TYR A 47 -14.19 -10.20 -14.02
N LEU A 48 -13.91 -11.34 -14.66
CA LEU A 48 -14.49 -12.65 -14.35
C LEU A 48 -13.78 -13.38 -13.21
N LEU A 49 -12.71 -12.83 -12.64
CA LEU A 49 -11.87 -13.43 -11.60
C LEU A 49 -11.22 -14.78 -12.02
N ASP A 50 -11.06 -15.03 -13.32
CA ASP A 50 -10.57 -16.32 -13.83
C ASP A 50 -9.07 -16.53 -13.66
N TYR A 51 -8.25 -15.47 -13.57
CA TYR A 51 -6.79 -15.56 -13.57
C TYR A 51 -6.12 -15.24 -12.24
N TRP A 52 -6.77 -15.52 -11.13
CA TRP A 52 -6.24 -15.32 -9.78
C TRP A 52 -5.62 -16.61 -9.22
N GLN A 53 -4.75 -17.22 -10.00
CA GLN A 53 -4.04 -18.44 -9.59
C GLN A 53 -2.55 -18.14 -9.36
N GLN A 54 -1.92 -18.99 -8.55
CA GLN A 54 -0.54 -18.84 -8.08
C GLN A 54 0.49 -18.58 -9.19
N ASN A 55 0.31 -19.16 -10.38
CA ASN A 55 1.28 -19.10 -11.47
C ASN A 55 0.97 -18.08 -12.54
N TYR A 56 -0.06 -17.24 -12.35
CA TYR A 56 -0.42 -16.25 -13.35
C TYR A 56 0.36 -14.96 -13.20
N THR A 57 0.69 -14.37 -14.33
CA THR A 57 1.50 -13.16 -14.45
C THR A 57 1.03 -11.98 -13.57
N PRO A 58 -0.28 -11.64 -13.48
CA PRO A 58 -0.72 -10.55 -12.62
C PRO A 58 -0.41 -10.76 -11.14
N THR A 59 -0.61 -11.96 -10.63
CA THR A 59 -0.29 -12.32 -9.24
C THR A 59 1.22 -12.23 -9.00
N ASN A 60 2.03 -12.84 -9.88
CA ASN A 60 3.47 -12.83 -9.77
C ASN A 60 4.07 -11.42 -9.90
N ASN A 61 3.54 -10.59 -10.79
CA ASN A 61 4.05 -9.25 -11.00
C ASN A 61 3.82 -8.35 -9.79
N ARG A 62 2.64 -8.43 -9.14
CA ARG A 62 2.37 -7.70 -7.91
C ARG A 62 3.30 -8.10 -6.77
N TRP A 63 3.54 -9.40 -6.60
CA TRP A 63 4.50 -9.92 -5.63
C TRP A 63 5.90 -9.36 -5.88
N LYS A 64 6.41 -9.49 -7.11
CA LYS A 64 7.74 -9.00 -7.50
C LYS A 64 7.87 -7.50 -7.32
N GLU A 65 6.83 -6.75 -7.65
CA GLU A 65 6.82 -5.29 -7.52
C GLU A 65 6.98 -4.85 -6.08
N TYR A 66 6.10 -5.31 -5.20
CA TYR A 66 6.13 -4.86 -3.83
C TYR A 66 7.38 -5.34 -3.09
N TYR A 67 7.87 -6.54 -3.36
CA TYR A 67 9.15 -6.98 -2.79
C TYR A 67 10.36 -6.23 -3.37
N ARG A 68 10.30 -5.74 -4.60
CA ARG A 68 11.32 -4.83 -5.14
C ARG A 68 11.30 -3.48 -4.43
N VAL A 69 10.12 -2.93 -4.16
CA VAL A 69 9.98 -1.70 -3.37
C VAL A 69 10.55 -1.89 -1.97
N ILE A 70 10.23 -3.01 -1.30
CA ILE A 70 10.77 -3.37 0.02
C ILE A 70 12.30 -3.49 -0.03
N ALA A 71 12.85 -4.19 -1.01
CA ALA A 71 14.29 -4.36 -1.15
C ALA A 71 15.01 -3.00 -1.35
N ASN A 72 14.45 -2.13 -2.18
CA ASN A 72 15.01 -0.79 -2.38
C ASN A 72 14.91 0.08 -1.13
N ALA A 73 13.82 0.00 -0.38
CA ALA A 73 13.67 0.68 0.90
C ALA A 73 14.72 0.18 1.92
N ASN A 74 14.86 -1.14 2.05
CA ASN A 74 15.85 -1.76 2.94
C ASN A 74 17.29 -1.35 2.57
N ASN A 75 17.61 -1.27 1.28
CA ASN A 75 18.93 -0.81 0.83
C ASN A 75 19.20 0.64 1.27
N ILE A 76 18.21 1.53 1.20
CA ILE A 76 18.36 2.92 1.67
C ILE A 76 18.55 2.94 3.18
N LEU A 77 17.71 2.21 3.93
CA LEU A 77 17.77 2.14 5.39
C LEU A 77 19.10 1.59 5.89
N LYS A 78 19.68 0.62 5.18
CA LYS A 78 20.99 0.03 5.52
C LYS A 78 22.16 1.00 5.32
N LEU A 79 22.03 1.96 4.41
CA LEU A 79 23.08 2.94 4.10
C LEU A 79 23.11 4.15 5.04
N ILE A 80 22.00 4.41 5.74
CA ILE A 80 21.86 5.59 6.59
C ILE A 80 21.99 5.17 8.05
N ASP A 81 22.89 5.84 8.79
CA ASP A 81 23.02 5.64 10.23
C ASP A 81 21.66 5.89 10.93
N PRO A 82 21.12 4.90 11.66
CA PRO A 82 19.85 5.05 12.37
C PRO A 82 19.82 6.19 13.39
N SER A 83 20.98 6.60 13.91
CA SER A 83 21.11 7.70 14.87
C SER A 83 21.30 9.08 14.22
N SER A 84 21.34 9.15 12.88
CA SER A 84 21.57 10.41 12.18
C SER A 84 20.39 11.37 12.37
N GLU A 85 20.71 12.60 12.79
CA GLU A 85 19.78 13.72 12.90
C GLU A 85 19.86 14.68 11.69
N ASP A 86 20.68 14.36 10.69
CA ASP A 86 20.78 15.15 9.46
C ASP A 86 19.41 15.17 8.74
N PRO A 87 18.88 16.37 8.42
CA PRO A 87 17.57 16.49 7.77
C PRO A 87 17.45 15.72 6.45
N ALA A 88 18.53 15.64 5.66
CA ALA A 88 18.52 14.87 4.41
C ALA A 88 18.41 13.36 4.70
N ASN A 89 19.13 12.87 5.69
CA ASN A 89 19.05 11.46 6.11
C ASN A 89 17.69 11.12 6.69
N LEU A 90 17.12 11.98 7.53
CA LEU A 90 15.77 11.82 8.07
C LEU A 90 14.72 11.76 6.95
N LYS A 91 14.83 12.65 5.95
CA LYS A 91 13.96 12.65 4.78
C LYS A 91 14.04 11.33 4.00
N TYR A 92 15.24 10.85 3.68
CA TYR A 92 15.39 9.59 2.95
C TYR A 92 14.91 8.38 3.75
N ARG A 93 15.13 8.38 5.06
CA ARG A 93 14.57 7.34 5.95
C ARG A 93 13.04 7.39 5.98
N ALA A 94 12.45 8.58 6.10
CA ALA A 94 10.99 8.74 6.07
C ALA A 94 10.39 8.19 4.78
N ILE A 95 10.97 8.54 3.64
CA ILE A 95 10.53 8.05 2.32
C ILE A 95 10.67 6.53 2.23
N ALA A 96 11.81 5.97 2.65
CA ALA A 96 12.04 4.53 2.59
C ALA A 96 11.07 3.74 3.48
N LEU A 97 10.87 4.17 4.72
CA LEU A 97 9.91 3.58 5.65
C LEU A 97 8.46 3.72 5.14
N GLY A 98 8.09 4.90 4.62
CA GLY A 98 6.77 5.12 4.01
C GLY A 98 6.48 4.15 2.87
N PHE A 99 7.43 3.95 1.96
CA PHE A 99 7.28 2.98 0.86
C PHE A 99 7.29 1.53 1.33
N ARG A 100 8.08 1.18 2.34
CA ARG A 100 8.09 -0.18 2.89
C ARG A 100 6.77 -0.52 3.56
N GLY A 101 6.27 0.37 4.42
CA GLY A 101 4.98 0.22 5.06
C GLY A 101 3.83 0.13 4.05
N TYR A 102 3.83 0.99 3.02
CA TYR A 102 2.89 0.91 1.90
C TYR A 102 2.95 -0.45 1.19
N ALA A 103 4.15 -0.92 0.83
CA ALA A 103 4.31 -2.17 0.08
C ALA A 103 3.81 -3.38 0.89
N TYR A 104 4.11 -3.45 2.19
CA TYR A 104 3.56 -4.48 3.06
C TYR A 104 2.03 -4.38 3.19
N LEU A 105 1.48 -3.18 3.30
CA LEU A 105 0.03 -2.99 3.36
C LEU A 105 -0.65 -3.52 2.09
N GLN A 106 -0.08 -3.27 0.91
CA GLN A 106 -0.59 -3.81 -0.35
C GLN A 106 -0.48 -5.34 -0.42
N LEU A 107 0.64 -5.90 0.04
CA LEU A 107 0.83 -7.35 0.08
C LEU A 107 -0.20 -8.04 1.00
N THR A 108 -0.55 -7.43 2.14
CA THR A 108 -1.57 -7.99 3.03
C THR A 108 -2.95 -8.02 2.36
N TYR A 109 -3.32 -7.01 1.60
CA TYR A 109 -4.61 -6.98 0.88
C TYR A 109 -4.72 -8.04 -0.21
N LEU A 110 -3.60 -8.38 -0.84
CA LEU A 110 -3.58 -9.25 -2.02
C LEU A 110 -3.35 -10.73 -1.69
N TYR A 111 -2.57 -11.03 -0.65
CA TYR A 111 -2.07 -12.38 -0.40
C TYR A 111 -2.53 -12.98 0.94
N GLN A 112 -3.41 -12.27 1.65
CA GLN A 112 -4.00 -12.78 2.88
C GLN A 112 -5.42 -12.22 3.09
N HIS A 113 -6.19 -12.86 3.96
CA HIS A 113 -7.42 -12.29 4.48
C HIS A 113 -7.13 -11.03 5.31
N SER A 114 -8.12 -10.14 5.40
CA SER A 114 -8.06 -9.03 6.33
C SER A 114 -7.76 -9.51 7.75
N TYR A 115 -7.18 -8.63 8.56
CA TYR A 115 -6.87 -8.90 9.98
C TYR A 115 -8.11 -9.43 10.72
N TYR A 116 -9.26 -8.80 10.48
CA TYR A 116 -10.57 -9.26 10.92
C TYR A 116 -11.54 -9.39 9.75
N THR A 117 -12.60 -10.18 9.93
CA THR A 117 -13.71 -10.25 8.97
C THR A 117 -14.88 -9.40 9.45
N GLY A 118 -15.41 -8.55 8.56
CA GLY A 118 -16.48 -7.61 8.89
C GLY A 118 -16.04 -6.43 9.73
N ALA A 119 -16.87 -5.38 9.82
CA ALA A 119 -16.55 -4.15 10.52
C ALA A 119 -16.43 -4.32 12.05
N ASP A 120 -17.06 -5.34 12.59
CA ASP A 120 -17.06 -5.71 14.02
C ASP A 120 -16.23 -6.97 14.33
N GLY A 121 -15.49 -7.49 13.34
CA GLY A 121 -14.75 -8.74 13.45
C GLY A 121 -15.64 -9.99 13.38
N THR A 122 -16.89 -9.86 12.98
CA THR A 122 -17.79 -11.00 12.84
C THR A 122 -17.74 -11.61 11.43
N LYS A 123 -17.91 -12.92 11.34
CA LYS A 123 -17.96 -13.64 10.07
C LYS A 123 -19.38 -13.70 9.54
N TRP A 124 -19.67 -12.96 8.44
CA TRP A 124 -20.90 -13.14 7.66
C TRP A 124 -22.20 -13.08 8.47
N GLY A 125 -22.28 -12.21 9.46
CA GLY A 125 -23.49 -12.04 10.26
C GLY A 125 -23.85 -13.20 11.19
N ARG A 126 -22.92 -14.14 11.44
CA ARG A 126 -23.15 -15.28 12.34
C ARG A 126 -22.76 -15.02 13.81
N GLY A 127 -22.35 -13.80 14.13
CA GLY A 127 -21.91 -13.45 15.49
C GLY A 127 -20.56 -14.04 15.93
N GLU A 128 -19.90 -14.82 15.08
CA GLU A 128 -18.58 -15.39 15.37
C GLU A 128 -17.47 -14.42 14.95
N LYS A 129 -16.62 -14.05 15.88
CA LYS A 129 -15.40 -13.31 15.56
C LYS A 129 -14.41 -14.22 14.83
N TYR A 130 -13.91 -13.72 13.70
CA TYR A 130 -12.87 -14.42 12.96
C TYR A 130 -11.62 -13.56 12.95
N ASP A 131 -10.62 -13.99 13.71
CA ASP A 131 -9.33 -13.34 13.86
C ASP A 131 -8.29 -14.07 12.99
N PHE A 132 -7.77 -13.39 11.97
CA PHE A 132 -6.71 -13.89 11.10
C PHE A 132 -5.31 -13.42 11.52
N SER A 133 -5.18 -12.72 12.64
CA SER A 133 -3.91 -12.13 13.07
C SER A 133 -2.75 -13.13 13.14
N GLN A 134 -3.04 -14.37 13.51
CA GLN A 134 -2.05 -15.45 13.65
C GLN A 134 -1.86 -16.30 12.38
N PHE A 135 -2.60 -16.01 11.31
CA PHE A 135 -2.44 -16.75 10.06
C PHE A 135 -1.15 -16.34 9.32
N PRO A 136 -0.50 -17.26 8.59
CA PRO A 136 0.66 -16.93 7.78
C PRO A 136 0.29 -15.92 6.69
N CYS A 137 1.03 -14.82 6.62
CA CYS A 137 0.84 -13.76 5.62
C CYS A 137 1.90 -13.85 4.52
N VAL A 138 2.89 -13.00 4.57
CA VAL A 138 4.01 -12.92 3.62
C VAL A 138 5.34 -12.94 4.37
N PRO A 139 6.49 -13.25 3.74
CA PRO A 139 7.79 -13.12 4.38
C PRO A 139 8.06 -11.69 4.84
N LEU A 140 8.51 -11.53 6.08
CA LEU A 140 8.94 -10.25 6.64
C LEU A 140 10.44 -10.08 6.37
N ILE A 141 10.78 -9.09 5.54
CA ILE A 141 12.15 -8.75 5.13
C ILE A 141 12.42 -7.29 5.48
N THR A 142 13.38 -7.08 6.35
CA THR A 142 13.87 -5.76 6.77
C THR A 142 15.33 -5.57 6.35
N GLU A 143 15.91 -4.41 6.63
CA GLU A 143 17.33 -4.12 6.41
C GLU A 143 18.26 -5.01 7.22
N GLU A 144 17.78 -5.59 8.31
CA GLU A 144 18.55 -6.49 9.19
C GLU A 144 18.37 -7.98 8.83
N THR A 145 17.47 -8.29 7.88
CA THR A 145 17.14 -9.68 7.56
C THR A 145 18.23 -10.31 6.70
N GLU A 146 18.67 -11.49 7.09
CA GLU A 146 19.61 -12.32 6.32
C GLU A 146 18.93 -13.61 5.85
N GLY A 147 19.20 -13.96 4.59
CA GLY A 147 18.69 -15.20 3.98
C GLY A 147 17.18 -15.23 3.75
N ASP A 148 16.71 -16.42 3.35
CA ASP A 148 15.31 -16.66 3.09
C ASP A 148 14.49 -16.70 4.38
N GLN A 149 13.32 -16.08 4.38
CA GLN A 149 12.44 -16.02 5.53
C GLN A 149 11.14 -16.80 5.29
N PRO A 150 10.61 -17.48 6.30
CA PRO A 150 9.27 -18.04 6.24
C PRO A 150 8.23 -16.93 6.21
N ARG A 151 6.98 -17.30 5.92
CA ARG A 151 5.85 -16.36 6.02
C ARG A 151 5.67 -15.93 7.49
N ALA A 152 5.68 -14.64 7.72
CA ALA A 152 5.31 -14.06 9.01
C ALA A 152 3.80 -14.09 9.21
N THR A 153 3.32 -13.91 10.43
CA THR A 153 1.89 -13.79 10.71
C THR A 153 1.34 -12.44 10.24
N VAL A 154 0.03 -12.37 10.04
CA VAL A 154 -0.65 -11.10 9.73
C VAL A 154 -0.33 -10.06 10.80
N ALA A 155 -0.38 -10.43 12.09
CA ALA A 155 -0.05 -9.52 13.20
C ALA A 155 1.37 -8.96 13.09
N GLN A 156 2.38 -9.81 12.83
CA GLN A 156 3.76 -9.36 12.67
C GLN A 156 3.95 -8.41 11.48
N ILE A 157 3.26 -8.65 10.37
CA ILE A 157 3.31 -7.75 9.23
C ILE A 157 2.64 -6.41 9.56
N TYR A 158 1.48 -6.40 10.24
CA TYR A 158 0.84 -5.15 10.65
C TYR A 158 1.64 -4.40 11.72
N GLU A 159 2.32 -5.08 12.63
CA GLU A 159 3.27 -4.46 13.55
C GLU A 159 4.37 -3.72 12.80
N GLN A 160 4.97 -4.36 11.78
CA GLN A 160 5.98 -3.72 10.93
C GLN A 160 5.40 -2.54 10.14
N ILE A 161 4.21 -2.67 9.54
CA ILE A 161 3.53 -1.59 8.83
C ILE A 161 3.34 -0.38 9.75
N MET A 162 2.82 -0.61 10.95
CA MET A 162 2.55 0.46 11.90
C MET A 162 3.85 1.12 12.39
N SER A 163 4.88 0.34 12.66
CA SER A 163 6.21 0.84 13.04
C SER A 163 6.80 1.73 11.95
N ASP A 164 6.83 1.24 10.72
CA ASP A 164 7.39 1.96 9.57
C ASP A 164 6.66 3.28 9.30
N LEU A 165 5.33 3.20 9.18
CA LEU A 165 4.52 4.37 8.84
C LEU A 165 4.49 5.41 9.97
N THR A 166 4.43 4.99 11.24
CA THR A 166 4.45 5.92 12.37
C THR A 166 5.79 6.63 12.48
N THR A 167 6.89 5.90 12.29
CA THR A 167 8.24 6.49 12.28
C THR A 167 8.41 7.45 11.11
N ALA A 168 7.98 7.06 9.91
CA ALA A 168 8.02 7.92 8.73
C ALA A 168 7.22 9.22 8.94
N PHE A 169 6.01 9.12 9.50
CA PHE A 169 5.16 10.26 9.80
C PHE A 169 5.84 11.21 10.81
N GLY A 170 6.45 10.65 11.86
CA GLY A 170 7.21 11.42 12.84
C GLY A 170 8.35 12.23 12.20
N PHE A 171 9.12 11.63 11.29
CA PHE A 171 10.19 12.34 10.56
C PHE A 171 9.64 13.43 9.62
N PHE A 172 8.56 13.16 8.89
CA PHE A 172 7.93 14.19 8.05
C PHE A 172 7.41 15.36 8.89
N LYS A 173 6.85 15.10 10.06
CA LYS A 173 6.42 16.14 11.00
C LYS A 173 7.61 16.95 11.54
N GLN A 174 8.71 16.29 11.89
CA GLN A 174 9.95 16.95 12.36
C GLN A 174 10.57 17.85 11.29
N LEU A 175 10.45 17.46 10.02
CA LEU A 175 11.00 18.19 8.87
C LEU A 175 10.06 19.26 8.29
N ASP A 176 8.89 19.46 8.88
CA ASP A 176 7.82 20.33 8.34
C ASP A 176 7.41 19.96 6.89
N MET A 177 7.36 18.66 6.61
CA MET A 177 7.02 18.08 5.32
C MET A 177 5.70 17.28 5.38
N ILE A 178 4.71 17.79 6.10
CA ILE A 178 3.39 17.14 6.17
C ILE A 178 2.73 17.09 4.81
N HIS A 179 2.78 18.19 4.05
CA HIS A 179 2.30 18.25 2.67
C HIS A 179 3.33 18.96 1.78
N THR A 180 3.62 18.34 0.64
CA THR A 180 4.49 18.92 -0.39
C THR A 180 3.66 19.30 -1.63
N SER A 181 4.13 20.25 -2.42
CA SER A 181 3.44 20.65 -3.64
C SER A 181 3.49 19.62 -4.78
N SER A 182 4.30 18.59 -4.63
CA SER A 182 4.46 17.53 -5.63
C SER A 182 3.46 16.41 -5.38
N PRO A 183 2.52 16.14 -6.29
CA PRO A 183 1.51 15.09 -6.12
C PRO A 183 2.08 13.67 -6.16
N THR A 184 3.36 13.52 -6.49
CA THR A 184 4.04 12.22 -6.60
C THR A 184 4.95 11.92 -5.42
N ASP A 185 5.16 12.87 -4.52
CA ASP A 185 6.09 12.69 -3.41
C ASP A 185 5.46 11.85 -2.29
N MET A 186 6.29 11.02 -1.67
CA MET A 186 5.95 10.41 -0.38
C MET A 186 6.15 11.49 0.69
N ASP A 187 5.06 12.05 1.21
CA ASP A 187 5.03 13.07 2.25
C ASP A 187 4.23 12.62 3.48
N GLY A 188 4.11 13.49 4.47
CA GLY A 188 3.36 13.20 5.69
C GLY A 188 1.89 12.88 5.43
N CYS A 189 1.24 13.55 4.48
CA CYS A 189 -0.16 13.27 4.12
C CYS A 189 -0.34 11.89 3.48
N VAL A 190 0.56 11.49 2.57
CA VAL A 190 0.52 10.16 1.96
C VAL A 190 0.72 9.07 3.03
N VAL A 191 1.67 9.26 3.94
CA VAL A 191 1.90 8.33 5.05
C VAL A 191 0.71 8.30 6.01
N ALA A 192 0.13 9.45 6.36
CA ALA A 192 -1.06 9.53 7.22
C ALA A 192 -2.26 8.81 6.59
N MET A 193 -2.46 8.92 5.28
CA MET A 193 -3.50 8.17 4.57
C MET A 193 -3.30 6.65 4.70
N HIS A 194 -2.06 6.17 4.60
CA HIS A 194 -1.76 4.75 4.78
C HIS A 194 -1.91 4.30 6.24
N LEU A 195 -1.54 5.15 7.21
CA LEU A 195 -1.80 4.91 8.62
C LEU A 195 -3.29 4.82 8.92
N ALA A 196 -4.11 5.73 8.36
CA ALA A 196 -5.55 5.66 8.51
C ALA A 196 -6.10 4.32 7.99
N ARG A 197 -5.70 3.89 6.79
CA ARG A 197 -6.11 2.61 6.21
C ARG A 197 -5.64 1.40 7.03
N ALA A 198 -4.41 1.40 7.50
CA ALA A 198 -3.89 0.31 8.33
C ALA A 198 -4.65 0.21 9.66
N ASN A 199 -4.92 1.34 10.32
CA ASN A 199 -5.71 1.39 11.55
C ASN A 199 -7.17 0.94 11.33
N MET A 200 -7.79 1.25 10.19
CA MET A 200 -9.12 0.71 9.85
C MET A 200 -9.13 -0.82 9.80
N VAL A 201 -8.09 -1.43 9.23
CA VAL A 201 -8.02 -2.90 9.11
C VAL A 201 -7.88 -3.59 10.47
N ILE A 202 -7.16 -2.98 11.41
CA ILE A 202 -6.99 -3.51 12.77
C ILE A 202 -8.04 -2.99 13.76
N HIS A 203 -9.05 -2.28 13.28
CA HIS A 203 -10.18 -1.73 14.04
C HIS A 203 -9.80 -0.68 15.10
N GLU A 204 -8.68 0.01 14.91
CA GLU A 204 -8.27 1.16 15.71
C GLU A 204 -8.90 2.46 15.16
N TRP A 205 -10.23 2.56 15.29
CA TRP A 205 -11.05 3.59 14.63
C TRP A 205 -10.68 5.01 15.00
N ASP A 206 -10.38 5.28 16.26
CA ASP A 206 -10.00 6.62 16.72
C ASP A 206 -8.70 7.09 16.07
N LYS A 207 -7.71 6.21 15.95
CA LYS A 207 -6.45 6.51 15.24
C LYS A 207 -6.67 6.65 13.72
N ALA A 208 -7.55 5.84 13.15
CA ALA A 208 -7.90 5.99 11.74
C ALA A 208 -8.50 7.36 11.44
N ILE A 209 -9.39 7.86 12.31
CA ILE A 209 -10.00 9.19 12.22
C ILE A 209 -8.92 10.27 12.40
N GLU A 210 -8.04 10.14 13.40
CA GLU A 210 -6.95 11.09 13.65
C GLU A 210 -6.07 11.28 12.42
N TYR A 211 -5.57 10.20 11.83
CA TYR A 211 -4.72 10.28 10.64
C TYR A 211 -5.47 10.74 9.38
N ALA A 212 -6.74 10.37 9.22
CA ALA A 212 -7.57 10.89 8.14
C ALA A 212 -7.77 12.40 8.25
N GLN A 213 -7.95 12.93 9.48
CA GLN A 213 -8.09 14.35 9.73
C GLN A 213 -6.83 15.13 9.34
N VAL A 214 -5.63 14.59 9.60
CA VAL A 214 -4.37 15.20 9.13
C VAL A 214 -4.39 15.43 7.62
N VAL A 215 -4.88 14.47 6.86
CA VAL A 215 -4.96 14.60 5.39
C VAL A 215 -5.97 15.67 4.99
N ILE A 216 -7.15 15.68 5.59
CA ILE A 216 -8.23 16.63 5.31
C ILE A 216 -7.79 18.06 5.61
N ASP A 217 -7.05 18.27 6.71
CA ASP A 217 -6.61 19.60 7.13
C ASP A 217 -5.49 20.19 6.26
N ASN A 218 -4.71 19.33 5.59
CA ASN A 218 -3.52 19.76 4.85
C ASN A 218 -3.69 19.70 3.33
N ILE A 219 -4.62 18.88 2.81
CA ILE A 219 -4.88 18.79 1.37
C ILE A 219 -6.19 19.52 1.06
N PRO A 220 -6.15 20.62 0.31
CA PRO A 220 -7.37 21.31 -0.09
C PRO A 220 -8.25 20.37 -0.93
N MET A 221 -9.56 20.53 -0.84
CA MET A 221 -10.51 19.78 -1.69
C MET A 221 -10.08 19.89 -3.15
N LEU A 222 -9.73 18.75 -3.74
CA LEU A 222 -9.12 18.65 -5.07
C LEU A 222 -10.05 19.12 -6.18
N THR A 223 -11.37 19.09 -5.96
CA THR A 223 -12.34 19.43 -7.00
C THR A 223 -13.53 20.15 -6.39
N ASN A 224 -13.86 21.30 -6.95
CA ASN A 224 -15.17 21.90 -6.76
C ASN A 224 -16.17 21.30 -7.79
N GLU A 225 -17.47 21.54 -7.59
CA GLU A 225 -18.53 21.04 -8.46
C GLU A 225 -18.31 21.38 -9.94
N ASN A 226 -17.82 22.58 -10.24
CA ASN A 226 -17.55 23.00 -11.62
C ASN A 226 -16.40 22.20 -12.27
N GLN A 227 -15.35 21.86 -11.52
CA GLN A 227 -14.25 21.05 -12.02
C GLN A 227 -14.70 19.60 -12.29
N ILE A 228 -15.59 19.05 -11.47
CA ILE A 228 -16.19 17.73 -11.70
C ILE A 228 -17.04 17.74 -12.97
N LEU A 229 -17.87 18.77 -13.17
CA LEU A 229 -18.76 18.91 -14.33
C LEU A 229 -18.00 19.17 -15.65
N GLN A 230 -16.87 19.85 -15.59
CA GLN A 230 -16.02 20.14 -16.76
C GLN A 230 -15.06 19.00 -17.13
N GLY A 231 -14.96 17.97 -16.31
CA GLY A 231 -13.97 16.92 -16.44
C GLY A 231 -12.58 17.37 -15.99
N PHE A 232 -11.66 16.41 -15.92
CA PHE A 232 -10.26 16.67 -15.55
C PHE A 232 -9.45 17.08 -16.80
N SER A 233 -9.73 18.25 -17.34
CA SER A 233 -8.98 18.83 -18.48
C SER A 233 -7.75 19.61 -18.02
#